data_d5d0da221d738d8350c6f916fa500087
#
_entry.id   d5d0da221d738d8350c6f916fa500087
#
_cell.length_a   1.000
_cell.length_b   1.000
_cell.length_c   1.000
_cell.angle_alpha   90.00
_cell.angle_beta   90.00
_cell.angle_gamma   90.00
#
_symmetry.space_group_name_H-M   'P 1'
#
loop_
_entity.id
_entity.type
_entity.pdbx_description
1 polymer ?
#
loop_
_entity_poly.entity_id
_entity_poly.type
_entity_poly.pdbx_seq_one_letter_code
_entity_poly.pdbx_strand_id
1 'polypeptide(L)'
;MFEAVSERKVLQNIAPHLVNPLGFLYPIYPQSPVRLETLRAGLWLYDGLSLFRSPKLHKTLSKKQLATVEPGLNQQGLKGAPLYYDCATDDARLTLETVIDAHAQGAAVLTWARVSGLLHDAQGHIDGVQVVDALSGSKLPPVE
;
A
#
# COMPACT_ATOMS: atom_id res chain seq x y z
N MET A 1 -4.84 -10.45 -4.36
CA MET A 1 -3.56 -10.69 -3.62
C MET A 1 -2.35 -10.67 -4.56
N PHE A 2 -2.31 -11.52 -5.59
CA PHE A 2 -1.18 -11.54 -6.57
C PHE A 2 -0.94 -10.18 -7.25
N GLU A 3 -1.99 -9.53 -7.72
CA GLU A 3 -1.96 -8.20 -8.33
C GLU A 3 -1.35 -7.16 -7.39
N ALA A 4 -1.84 -7.06 -6.15
CA ALA A 4 -1.34 -6.10 -5.16
C ALA A 4 0.17 -6.27 -4.86
N VAL A 5 0.66 -7.52 -4.81
CA VAL A 5 2.11 -7.79 -4.62
C VAL A 5 2.91 -7.38 -5.86
N SER A 6 2.35 -7.60 -7.06
CA SER A 6 3.00 -7.19 -8.32
C SER A 6 3.07 -5.66 -8.44
N GLU A 7 1.97 -4.96 -8.19
CA GLU A 7 1.92 -3.49 -8.21
C GLU A 7 2.87 -2.88 -7.18
N ARG A 8 2.94 -3.43 -5.97
CA ARG A 8 3.93 -3.00 -4.98
C ARG A 8 5.37 -3.09 -5.51
N LYS A 9 5.69 -4.17 -6.24
CA LYS A 9 7.02 -4.32 -6.85
C LYS A 9 7.27 -3.30 -7.94
N VAL A 10 6.25 -2.97 -8.74
CA VAL A 10 6.32 -1.89 -9.73
C VAL A 10 6.62 -0.57 -9.04
N LEU A 11 5.84 -0.20 -8.02
CA LEU A 11 6.03 1.04 -7.26
C LEU A 11 7.43 1.14 -6.64
N GLN A 12 7.97 0.05 -6.08
CA GLN A 12 9.34 0.04 -5.57
C GLN A 12 10.40 0.33 -6.65
N ASN A 13 10.12 -0.06 -7.89
CA ASN A 13 11.05 0.15 -9.00
C ASN A 13 10.96 1.57 -9.59
N ILE A 14 9.74 2.11 -9.74
CA ILE A 14 9.51 3.43 -10.35
C ILE A 14 9.63 4.58 -9.34
N ALA A 15 9.34 4.33 -8.06
CA ALA A 15 9.40 5.33 -7.00
C ALA A 15 10.20 4.84 -5.77
N PRO A 16 11.48 4.40 -5.92
CA PRO A 16 12.27 3.82 -4.84
C PRO A 16 12.56 4.79 -3.70
N HIS A 17 12.47 6.09 -3.95
CA HIS A 17 12.64 7.15 -2.96
C HIS A 17 11.40 7.36 -2.08
N LEU A 18 10.23 6.86 -2.49
CA LEU A 18 8.96 6.99 -1.77
C LEU A 18 8.47 5.66 -1.18
N VAL A 19 8.84 4.54 -1.77
CA VAL A 19 8.31 3.21 -1.40
C VAL A 19 9.43 2.37 -0.82
N ASN A 20 9.47 2.27 0.50
CA ASN A 20 10.55 1.62 1.24
C ASN A 20 10.07 0.34 1.93
N PRO A 21 10.87 -0.74 1.90
CA PRO A 21 10.55 -1.94 2.66
C PRO A 21 10.49 -1.66 4.17
N LEU A 22 9.38 -2.01 4.80
CA LEU A 22 9.17 -1.92 6.24
C LEU A 22 9.02 -3.31 6.84
N GLY A 23 9.83 -3.60 7.86
CA GLY A 23 9.79 -4.85 8.60
C GLY A 23 8.75 -4.81 9.72
N PHE A 24 7.86 -5.81 9.74
CA PHE A 24 6.88 -6.01 10.80
C PHE A 24 7.29 -7.17 11.67
N LEU A 25 7.49 -6.90 12.95
CA LEU A 25 7.80 -7.90 13.96
C LEU A 25 6.53 -8.23 14.74
N TYR A 26 6.14 -9.52 14.79
CA TYR A 26 4.94 -9.97 15.49
C TYR A 26 5.35 -10.88 16.67
N PRO A 27 5.54 -10.34 17.89
CA PRO A 27 5.94 -11.14 19.03
C PRO A 27 4.83 -12.06 19.50
N ILE A 28 5.16 -13.33 19.73
CA ILE A 28 4.22 -14.39 20.16
C ILE A 28 4.44 -14.73 21.64
N TYR A 29 3.36 -14.61 22.39
CA TYR A 29 3.25 -14.95 23.81
C TYR A 29 2.25 -16.09 24.01
N PRO A 30 2.18 -16.70 25.23
CA PRO A 30 1.20 -17.75 25.53
C PRO A 30 -0.26 -17.37 25.27
N GLN A 31 -0.59 -16.10 25.49
CA GLN A 31 -1.94 -15.53 25.32
C GLN A 31 -2.21 -15.00 23.91
N SER A 32 -1.23 -15.09 22.99
CA SER A 32 -1.43 -14.62 21.59
C SER A 32 -2.53 -15.44 20.91
N PRO A 33 -3.40 -14.83 20.10
CA PRO A 33 -4.52 -15.50 19.45
C PRO A 33 -4.06 -16.54 18.42
N VAL A 34 -2.83 -16.39 17.91
CA VAL A 34 -2.24 -17.30 16.92
C VAL A 34 -0.95 -17.93 17.48
N ARG A 35 -0.77 -19.20 17.24
CA ARG A 35 0.46 -19.91 17.60
C ARG A 35 1.60 -19.60 16.61
N LEU A 36 2.84 -19.66 17.09
CA LEU A 36 4.02 -19.38 16.27
C LEU A 36 4.09 -20.26 15.01
N GLU A 37 3.80 -21.55 15.16
CA GLU A 37 3.85 -22.54 14.06
C GLU A 37 2.79 -22.24 13.00
N THR A 38 1.57 -21.87 13.43
CA THR A 38 0.47 -21.51 12.53
C THR A 38 0.80 -20.26 11.73
N LEU A 39 1.34 -19.24 12.41
CA LEU A 39 1.73 -18.00 11.72
C LEU A 39 2.90 -18.23 10.75
N ARG A 40 3.88 -19.06 11.13
CA ARG A 40 4.96 -19.46 10.22
C ARG A 40 4.44 -20.16 8.97
N ALA A 41 3.55 -21.14 9.13
CA ALA A 41 2.94 -21.84 8.00
C ALA A 41 2.17 -20.85 7.09
N GLY A 42 1.42 -19.92 7.68
CA GLY A 42 0.71 -18.87 6.94
C GLY A 42 1.64 -17.97 6.14
N LEU A 43 2.77 -17.55 6.71
CA LEU A 43 3.76 -16.71 6.03
C LEU A 43 4.47 -17.47 4.89
N TRP A 44 4.77 -18.76 5.06
CA TRP A 44 5.30 -19.60 3.97
C TRP A 44 4.29 -19.74 2.82
N LEU A 45 3.01 -19.94 3.16
CA LEU A 45 1.95 -19.98 2.15
C LEU A 45 1.83 -18.63 1.43
N TYR A 46 1.90 -17.51 2.18
CA TYR A 46 1.88 -16.16 1.61
C TYR A 46 3.05 -15.93 0.65
N ASP A 47 4.28 -16.26 1.06
CA ASP A 47 5.46 -16.11 0.19
C ASP A 47 5.33 -16.98 -1.08
N GLY A 48 4.83 -18.21 -0.96
CA GLY A 48 4.57 -19.09 -2.09
C GLY A 48 3.50 -18.52 -3.05
N LEU A 49 2.37 -18.07 -2.51
CA LEU A 49 1.29 -17.47 -3.31
C LEU A 49 1.69 -16.14 -3.95
N SER A 50 2.62 -15.41 -3.34
CA SER A 50 3.18 -14.18 -3.90
C SER A 50 4.32 -14.43 -4.90
N LEU A 51 4.63 -15.69 -5.22
CA LEU A 51 5.78 -16.10 -6.04
C LEU A 51 7.09 -15.47 -5.57
N PHE A 52 7.26 -15.36 -4.25
CA PHE A 52 8.46 -14.76 -3.62
C PHE A 52 8.76 -13.31 -4.07
N ARG A 53 7.72 -12.56 -4.46
CA ARG A 53 7.83 -11.15 -4.89
C ARG A 53 7.79 -10.15 -3.74
N SER A 54 7.70 -10.63 -2.50
CA SER A 54 7.85 -9.77 -1.31
C SER A 54 9.20 -9.08 -1.29
N PRO A 55 9.32 -7.85 -0.75
CA PRO A 55 10.57 -7.09 -0.70
C PRO A 55 11.73 -7.86 -0.07
N LYS A 56 11.40 -8.63 0.98
CA LYS A 56 12.28 -9.62 1.64
C LYS A 56 11.43 -10.79 2.13
N LEU A 57 12.02 -11.99 2.10
CA LEU A 57 11.37 -13.17 2.66
C LEU A 57 11.21 -13.03 4.18
N HIS A 58 10.14 -13.61 4.71
CA HIS A 58 9.93 -13.64 6.14
C HIS A 58 11.02 -14.46 6.86
N LYS A 59 11.27 -14.11 8.12
CA LYS A 59 12.16 -14.85 9.03
C LYS A 59 11.45 -15.05 10.34
N THR A 60 11.80 -16.11 11.08
CA THR A 60 11.33 -16.26 12.46
C THR A 60 12.52 -16.05 13.39
N LEU A 61 12.42 -15.03 14.23
CA LEU A 61 13.43 -14.72 15.23
C LEU A 61 13.14 -15.49 16.51
N SER A 62 14.17 -16.13 17.04
CA SER A 62 14.14 -16.78 18.34
C SER A 62 14.16 -15.73 19.48
N LYS A 63 13.78 -16.14 20.68
CA LYS A 63 13.85 -15.29 21.88
C LYS A 63 15.23 -14.64 22.06
N LYS A 64 16.31 -15.40 21.84
CA LYS A 64 17.69 -14.90 21.96
C LYS A 64 18.00 -13.81 20.94
N GLN A 65 17.59 -13.99 19.69
CA GLN A 65 17.75 -12.98 18.64
C GLN A 65 16.93 -11.73 18.93
N LEU A 66 15.69 -11.91 19.43
CA LEU A 66 14.81 -10.80 19.80
C LEU A 66 15.37 -9.95 20.92
N ALA A 67 16.01 -10.55 21.91
CA ALA A 67 16.65 -9.82 23.00
C ALA A 67 17.76 -8.86 22.51
N THR A 68 18.36 -9.16 21.34
CA THR A 68 19.39 -8.31 20.72
C THR A 68 18.78 -7.28 19.78
N VAL A 69 17.81 -7.70 18.95
CA VAL A 69 17.23 -6.85 17.89
C VAL A 69 16.23 -5.85 18.47
N GLU A 70 15.44 -6.28 19.46
CA GLU A 70 14.40 -5.47 20.08
C GLU A 70 14.39 -5.70 21.61
N PRO A 71 15.36 -5.13 22.32
CA PRO A 71 15.52 -5.33 23.76
C PRO A 71 14.36 -4.77 24.59
N GLY A 72 13.57 -3.85 24.04
CA GLY A 72 12.36 -3.30 24.67
C GLY A 72 11.20 -4.27 24.81
N LEU A 73 11.24 -5.42 24.12
CA LEU A 73 10.18 -6.43 24.23
C LEU A 73 10.24 -7.14 25.60
N ASN A 74 9.06 -7.38 26.18
CA ASN A 74 8.98 -8.22 27.37
C ASN A 74 9.44 -9.65 27.06
N GLN A 75 10.49 -10.08 27.72
CA GLN A 75 11.10 -11.40 27.50
C GLN A 75 10.35 -12.53 28.24
N GLN A 76 9.47 -12.20 29.20
CA GLN A 76 8.73 -13.19 29.95
C GLN A 76 7.63 -13.83 29.09
N GLY A 77 7.68 -15.14 28.92
CA GLY A 77 6.72 -15.88 28.10
C GLY A 77 6.91 -15.71 26.58
N LEU A 78 7.85 -14.90 26.12
CA LEU A 78 8.12 -14.72 24.68
C LEU A 78 8.60 -16.02 24.05
N LYS A 79 7.87 -16.50 23.03
CA LYS A 79 8.18 -17.75 22.29
C LYS A 79 9.03 -17.52 21.06
N GLY A 80 8.95 -16.34 20.47
CA GLY A 80 9.61 -15.92 19.24
C GLY A 80 8.78 -14.88 18.52
N ALA A 81 9.28 -14.38 17.40
CA ALA A 81 8.53 -13.47 16.54
C ALA A 81 8.85 -13.71 15.07
N PRO A 82 7.86 -13.92 14.22
CA PRO A 82 8.02 -13.74 12.79
C PRO A 82 8.31 -12.28 12.47
N LEU A 83 9.27 -12.07 11.57
CA LEU A 83 9.57 -10.80 10.91
C LEU A 83 9.21 -10.94 9.45
N TYR A 84 8.25 -10.20 8.99
CA TYR A 84 7.83 -10.16 7.59
C TYR A 84 7.92 -8.72 7.07
N TYR A 85 7.85 -8.55 5.77
CA TYR A 85 8.07 -7.26 5.15
C TYR A 85 6.87 -6.84 4.30
N ASP A 86 6.50 -5.58 4.43
CA ASP A 86 5.65 -4.84 3.52
C ASP A 86 6.38 -3.56 3.10
N CYS A 87 5.67 -2.61 2.50
CA CYS A 87 6.23 -1.31 2.16
C CYS A 87 5.54 -0.21 2.95
N ALA A 88 6.36 0.75 3.40
CA ALA A 88 5.87 2.04 3.83
C ALA A 88 6.02 3.03 2.68
N THR A 89 5.04 3.92 2.53
CA THR A 89 5.09 5.02 1.58
C THR A 89 4.58 6.30 2.24
N ASP A 90 5.03 7.43 1.74
CA ASP A 90 4.38 8.70 1.97
C ASP A 90 3.26 8.85 0.94
N ASP A 91 2.03 8.53 1.34
CA ASP A 91 0.86 8.50 0.46
C ASP A 91 0.58 9.84 -0.20
N ALA A 92 0.73 10.93 0.56
CA ALA A 92 0.52 12.28 0.05
C ALA A 92 1.55 12.62 -1.02
N ARG A 93 2.81 12.29 -0.76
CA ARG A 93 3.91 12.53 -1.69
C ARG A 93 3.80 11.67 -2.94
N LEU A 94 3.47 10.39 -2.79
CA LEU A 94 3.27 9.48 -3.94
C LEU A 94 2.13 9.96 -4.83
N THR A 95 1.02 10.39 -4.24
CA THR A 95 -0.11 10.97 -4.99
C THR A 95 0.31 12.25 -5.72
N LEU A 96 1.03 13.14 -5.04
CA LEU A 96 1.49 14.39 -5.64
C LEU A 96 2.44 14.15 -6.82
N GLU A 97 3.42 13.26 -6.67
CA GLU A 97 4.37 12.93 -7.74
C GLU A 97 3.65 12.30 -8.95
N THR A 98 2.64 11.46 -8.70
CA THR A 98 1.81 10.88 -9.77
C THR A 98 1.04 11.97 -10.54
N VAL A 99 0.50 12.96 -9.84
CA VAL A 99 -0.21 14.10 -10.46
C VAL A 99 0.76 14.99 -11.24
N ILE A 100 1.94 15.26 -10.70
CA ILE A 100 2.98 16.04 -11.38
C ILE A 100 3.44 15.35 -12.65
N ASP A 101 3.69 14.04 -12.60
CA ASP A 101 4.09 13.27 -13.79
C ASP A 101 2.98 13.24 -14.84
N ALA A 102 1.73 12.99 -14.43
CA ALA A 102 0.59 13.04 -15.33
C ALA A 102 0.48 14.41 -16.04
N HIS A 103 0.66 15.50 -15.30
CA HIS A 103 0.65 16.85 -15.86
C HIS A 103 1.81 17.04 -16.86
N ALA A 104 3.00 16.58 -16.53
CA ALA A 104 4.16 16.63 -17.42
C ALA A 104 3.95 15.83 -18.73
N GLN A 105 3.12 14.77 -18.68
CA GLN A 105 2.70 13.98 -19.85
C GLN A 105 1.50 14.60 -20.60
N GLY A 106 1.05 15.78 -20.22
CA GLY A 106 -0.02 16.53 -20.90
C GLY A 106 -1.42 16.35 -20.31
N ALA A 107 -1.57 15.67 -19.18
CA ALA A 107 -2.87 15.59 -18.52
C ALA A 107 -3.26 16.95 -17.92
N ALA A 108 -4.52 17.33 -18.09
CA ALA A 108 -5.09 18.48 -17.41
C ALA A 108 -5.42 18.12 -15.95
N VAL A 109 -4.81 18.82 -15.02
CA VAL A 109 -5.02 18.60 -13.58
C VAL A 109 -5.73 19.80 -12.99
N LEU A 110 -6.87 19.56 -12.35
CA LEU A 110 -7.67 20.60 -11.72
C LEU A 110 -8.08 20.16 -10.31
N THR A 111 -7.67 20.95 -9.33
CA THR A 111 -8.10 20.77 -7.93
C THR A 111 -9.43 21.49 -7.69
N TRP A 112 -10.15 21.09 -6.63
CA TRP A 112 -11.46 21.65 -6.26
C TRP A 112 -12.54 21.51 -7.36
N ALA A 113 -12.34 20.66 -8.32
CA ALA A 113 -13.27 20.33 -9.38
C ALA A 113 -14.09 19.09 -8.99
N ARG A 114 -15.36 19.29 -8.71
CA ARG A 114 -16.29 18.20 -8.36
C ARG A 114 -17.15 17.82 -9.55
N VAL A 115 -17.16 16.54 -9.90
CA VAL A 115 -18.09 16.00 -10.88
C VAL A 115 -19.51 16.05 -10.30
N SER A 116 -20.42 16.72 -10.98
CA SER A 116 -21.82 16.91 -10.57
C SER A 116 -22.81 16.10 -11.41
N GLY A 117 -22.38 15.56 -12.55
CA GLY A 117 -23.20 14.75 -13.43
C GLY A 117 -22.38 14.13 -14.55
N LEU A 118 -22.99 13.19 -15.25
CA LEU A 118 -22.42 12.57 -16.44
C LEU A 118 -23.05 13.20 -17.69
N LEU A 119 -22.27 13.30 -18.74
CA LEU A 119 -22.77 13.65 -20.10
C LEU A 119 -22.92 12.35 -20.89
N HIS A 120 -23.89 12.38 -21.82
CA HIS A 120 -24.18 11.22 -22.64
C HIS A 120 -24.26 11.65 -24.09
N ASP A 121 -23.75 10.84 -24.98
CA ASP A 121 -23.91 10.99 -26.42
C ASP A 121 -25.36 10.68 -26.88
N ALA A 122 -25.61 10.84 -28.18
CA ALA A 122 -26.91 10.55 -28.79
C ALA A 122 -27.32 9.05 -28.71
N GLN A 123 -26.37 8.16 -28.45
CA GLN A 123 -26.56 6.72 -28.29
C GLN A 123 -26.71 6.30 -26.80
N GLY A 124 -26.55 7.25 -25.87
CA GLY A 124 -26.66 7.02 -24.43
C GLY A 124 -25.35 6.54 -23.75
N HIS A 125 -24.22 6.53 -24.45
CA HIS A 125 -22.93 6.25 -23.84
C HIS A 125 -22.42 7.48 -23.08
N ILE A 126 -21.66 7.28 -22.03
CA ILE A 126 -21.01 8.37 -21.31
C ILE A 126 -19.86 8.89 -22.18
N ASP A 127 -19.91 10.17 -22.51
CA ASP A 127 -18.91 10.87 -23.31
C ASP A 127 -18.25 12.06 -22.58
N GLY A 128 -18.69 12.34 -21.36
CA GLY A 128 -18.08 13.40 -20.58
C GLY A 128 -18.67 13.57 -19.18
N VAL A 129 -18.25 14.64 -18.50
CA VAL A 129 -18.70 14.96 -17.15
C VAL A 129 -19.03 16.44 -16.99
N GLN A 130 -20.07 16.72 -16.19
CA GLN A 130 -20.34 18.07 -15.70
C GLN A 130 -19.50 18.34 -14.46
N VAL A 131 -18.87 19.49 -14.40
CA VAL A 131 -17.96 19.87 -13.32
C VAL A 131 -18.42 21.17 -12.64
N VAL A 132 -18.29 21.23 -11.34
CA VAL A 132 -18.51 22.45 -10.56
C VAL A 132 -17.28 22.75 -9.71
N ASP A 133 -16.97 24.02 -9.58
CA ASP A 133 -15.99 24.50 -8.62
C ASP A 133 -16.49 24.24 -7.20
N ALA A 134 -15.79 23.41 -6.45
CA ALA A 134 -16.19 23.03 -5.11
C ALA A 134 -16.10 24.16 -4.06
N LEU A 135 -15.38 25.24 -4.36
CA LEU A 135 -15.26 26.40 -3.50
C LEU A 135 -16.39 27.41 -3.70
N SER A 136 -16.65 27.77 -4.94
CA SER A 136 -17.66 28.78 -5.29
C SER A 136 -19.03 28.22 -5.61
N GLY A 137 -19.11 26.91 -5.93
CA GLY A 137 -20.33 26.29 -6.44
C GLY A 137 -20.64 26.62 -7.91
N SER A 138 -19.79 27.37 -8.57
CA SER A 138 -19.98 27.77 -9.98
C SER A 138 -19.79 26.59 -10.92
N LYS A 139 -20.61 26.50 -11.98
CA LYS A 139 -20.42 25.53 -13.04
C LYS A 139 -19.14 25.84 -13.82
N LEU A 140 -18.33 24.84 -14.05
CA LEU A 140 -17.19 24.90 -14.96
C LEU A 140 -17.59 24.38 -16.36
N PRO A 141 -16.81 24.67 -17.40
CA PRO A 141 -17.01 24.03 -18.69
C PRO A 141 -17.04 22.51 -18.56
N PRO A 142 -17.90 21.81 -19.30
CA PRO A 142 -17.90 20.36 -19.30
C PRO A 142 -16.55 19.80 -19.82
N VAL A 143 -16.23 18.59 -19.44
CA VAL A 143 -15.04 17.87 -19.91
C VAL A 143 -15.52 16.66 -20.71
N GLU A 144 -15.19 16.65 -21.99
CA GLU A 144 -15.43 15.59 -22.97
C GLU A 144 -14.19 14.72 -23.18
#